data_878ed07b3474eb91cd8f34de03ee28cb
#
_entry.id   878ed07b3474eb91cd8f34de03ee28cb
#
_cell.length_a   1.000
_cell.length_b   1.000
_cell.length_c   1.000
_cell.angle_alpha   90.00
_cell.angle_beta   90.00
_cell.angle_gamma   90.00
#
_symmetry.space_group_name_H-M   'P 1'
#
loop_
_entity.id
_entity.type
_entity.pdbx_description
1 polymer ?
#
loop_
_entity_poly.entity_id
_entity_poly.type
_entity_poly.pdbx_seq_one_letter_code
_entity_poly.pdbx_strand_id
1 'polypeptide(L)'
;MKNIILFLLFCLPLGAWAQEIMTVHKTDGSTVDFYVDEVQRVTFATRELVNQYDLNGTLSDVTAVLEWHDGDSLIYMLNATGEGTLQPSAPVAVRIAAADFGKQLAYEGGEAAAPFSIIIGGHRAALEHAAVKVAKDKLGKTLTLTIEAKMAGGGSLYAMYRGSFSVDYAANQSCSYRSAEGAEEIEGAMSSLLRCVAATGTSVSFGLGNASAETAAGMRAGRFGVVFTLSASRVYSGEIDLAANPSAYQLKVYDYLLRTTTEAASSTTGTISTLRLGDNIYICIDVTLEGGLHVAASYKGAATDVESLDEMWPQAGDTNSLQVIEADGSTVRTDVPIVALQRRDGTDGMTYFYFMKNEKDDPDDYYVTPMLKVRTDLIGTGEISLAETEANTWAVKFQGFQLSSADNEYMNRIDNGTLSVTPNAAGDEVEVRLFLRNSYRTPWGGDTPSGTMDYLKLYWKGNTSAYTGSK
;
A
#
# COMPACT_ATOMS: atom_id res chain seq x y z
N MET A 1 8.92 -36.78 26.25
CA MET A 1 9.21 -37.59 27.42
C MET A 1 10.71 -37.54 27.65
N LYS A 2 11.16 -36.71 28.59
CA LYS A 2 12.59 -36.70 28.97
C LYS A 2 12.82 -37.76 30.01
N ASN A 3 13.68 -38.72 29.71
CA ASN A 3 14.08 -39.76 30.61
C ASN A 3 14.98 -39.19 31.70
N ILE A 4 14.44 -39.06 32.90
CA ILE A 4 15.26 -38.85 34.09
C ILE A 4 15.78 -40.25 34.49
N ILE A 5 17.06 -40.49 34.28
CA ILE A 5 17.71 -41.72 34.75
C ILE A 5 18.02 -41.50 36.22
N LEU A 6 17.22 -42.16 37.05
CA LEU A 6 17.45 -42.26 38.50
C LEU A 6 18.36 -43.47 38.77
N PHE A 7 19.61 -43.23 39.12
CA PHE A 7 20.48 -44.31 39.63
C PHE A 7 20.31 -44.43 41.13
N LEU A 8 19.64 -45.48 41.56
CA LEU A 8 19.59 -45.89 42.98
C LEU A 8 20.71 -46.90 43.24
N LEU A 9 21.73 -46.46 43.96
CA LEU A 9 22.79 -47.37 44.44
C LEU A 9 22.40 -47.86 45.82
N PHE A 10 22.04 -49.19 45.93
CA PHE A 10 21.88 -49.86 47.22
C PHE A 10 23.25 -50.33 47.72
N CYS A 11 23.72 -49.77 48.84
CA CYS A 11 24.80 -50.36 49.63
C CYS A 11 24.26 -51.00 50.88
N LEU A 12 24.57 -52.32 51.09
CA LEU A 12 24.24 -53.12 52.28
C LEU A 12 25.02 -52.63 53.53
N PRO A 13 24.46 -52.78 54.74
CA PRO A 13 24.95 -52.13 55.94
C PRO A 13 26.16 -52.89 56.56
N LEU A 14 27.27 -52.24 56.71
CA LEU A 14 28.28 -52.60 57.70
C LEU A 14 28.46 -51.37 58.61
N GLY A 15 27.93 -51.46 59.79
CA GLY A 15 27.96 -50.64 60.98
C GLY A 15 28.92 -49.46 61.07
N ALA A 16 28.70 -48.48 60.29
CA ALA A 16 29.11 -47.12 60.49
C ALA A 16 27.91 -46.24 60.17
N TRP A 17 27.61 -45.23 60.93
CA TRP A 17 26.52 -44.28 60.70
C TRP A 17 26.76 -43.54 59.37
N ALA A 18 26.46 -44.22 58.26
CA ALA A 18 26.46 -43.61 56.97
C ALA A 18 25.10 -42.97 56.76
N GLN A 19 25.07 -41.65 56.76
CA GLN A 19 23.89 -40.87 56.44
C GLN A 19 23.66 -41.02 54.92
N GLU A 20 22.51 -41.59 54.54
CA GLU A 20 22.15 -41.79 53.13
C GLU A 20 21.80 -40.43 52.54
N ILE A 21 22.43 -40.08 51.42
CA ILE A 21 22.20 -38.84 50.69
C ILE A 21 21.58 -39.15 49.33
N MET A 22 20.46 -38.52 49.02
CA MET A 22 19.88 -38.51 47.69
C MET A 22 20.41 -37.29 46.92
N THR A 23 21.20 -37.47 45.88
CA THR A 23 21.71 -36.41 45.03
C THR A 23 20.82 -36.29 43.79
N VAL A 24 20.24 -35.10 43.60
CA VAL A 24 19.49 -34.75 42.38
C VAL A 24 20.41 -33.97 41.43
N HIS A 25 20.70 -34.57 40.28
CA HIS A 25 21.45 -33.90 39.21
C HIS A 25 20.47 -33.11 38.36
N LYS A 26 20.66 -31.80 38.25
CA LYS A 26 19.90 -30.93 37.40
C LYS A 26 20.45 -30.92 35.97
N THR A 27 19.59 -30.57 35.03
CA THR A 27 19.97 -30.47 33.59
C THR A 27 20.97 -29.38 33.28
N ASP A 28 21.16 -28.39 34.19
CA ASP A 28 22.15 -27.33 34.11
C ASP A 28 23.54 -27.77 34.62
N GLY A 29 23.69 -29.06 35.02
CA GLY A 29 24.91 -29.63 35.55
C GLY A 29 25.10 -29.41 37.06
N SER A 30 24.23 -28.66 37.74
CA SER A 30 24.27 -28.48 39.17
C SER A 30 23.67 -29.71 39.91
N THR A 31 24.07 -29.90 41.16
CA THR A 31 23.54 -30.96 42.03
C THR A 31 22.92 -30.39 43.29
N VAL A 32 21.89 -31.04 43.81
CA VAL A 32 21.29 -30.76 45.11
C VAL A 32 21.23 -32.05 45.90
N ASP A 33 21.81 -32.07 47.10
CA ASP A 33 21.83 -33.22 48.01
C ASP A 33 20.75 -33.06 49.07
N PHE A 34 20.04 -34.14 49.31
CA PHE A 34 19.04 -34.27 50.39
C PHE A 34 19.40 -35.46 51.29
N TYR A 35 19.28 -35.28 52.60
CA TYR A 35 19.38 -36.44 53.51
C TYR A 35 18.10 -37.27 53.41
N VAL A 36 18.28 -38.58 53.17
CA VAL A 36 17.15 -39.49 52.87
C VAL A 36 16.16 -39.57 54.03
N ASP A 37 16.65 -39.47 55.27
CA ASP A 37 15.85 -39.44 56.50
C ASP A 37 15.01 -38.16 56.68
N GLU A 38 15.34 -37.09 56.01
CA GLU A 38 14.58 -35.82 55.97
C GLU A 38 13.54 -35.81 54.83
N VAL A 39 13.61 -36.76 53.90
CA VAL A 39 12.72 -36.82 52.74
C VAL A 39 11.51 -37.70 53.02
N GLN A 40 10.39 -37.09 53.39
CA GLN A 40 9.15 -37.82 53.61
C GLN A 40 8.53 -38.38 52.32
N ARG A 41 8.70 -37.67 51.21
CA ARG A 41 8.08 -38.04 49.94
C ARG A 41 8.79 -37.30 48.78
N VAL A 42 9.09 -38.03 47.71
CA VAL A 42 9.49 -37.49 46.44
C VAL A 42 8.28 -37.54 45.52
N THR A 43 7.81 -36.36 45.10
CA THR A 43 6.71 -36.24 44.14
C THR A 43 7.26 -35.56 42.88
N PHE A 44 7.13 -36.27 41.76
CA PHE A 44 7.41 -35.69 40.44
C PHE A 44 6.12 -35.10 39.93
N ALA A 45 6.04 -33.77 39.87
CA ALA A 45 4.97 -33.08 39.23
C ALA A 45 5.52 -32.41 37.95
N THR A 46 4.90 -32.76 36.84
CA THR A 46 5.13 -31.96 35.61
C THR A 46 4.39 -30.64 35.83
N ARG A 47 5.11 -29.56 35.94
CA ARG A 47 4.51 -28.24 35.97
C ARG A 47 3.99 -27.96 34.57
N GLU A 48 2.68 -28.07 34.37
CA GLU A 48 2.06 -27.57 33.15
C GLU A 48 2.06 -26.06 33.21
N LEU A 49 2.80 -25.42 32.27
CA LEU A 49 2.67 -24.01 32.02
C LEU A 49 1.30 -23.81 31.38
N VAL A 50 0.49 -22.94 31.94
CA VAL A 50 -0.78 -22.52 31.34
C VAL A 50 -0.77 -21.01 31.25
N ASN A 51 -0.79 -20.49 30.04
CA ASN A 51 -0.70 -19.06 29.76
C ASN A 51 0.51 -18.39 30.41
N GLN A 52 1.66 -19.04 30.29
CA GLN A 52 2.92 -18.59 30.86
C GLN A 52 4.06 -18.90 29.89
N TYR A 53 5.15 -18.14 30.02
CA TYR A 53 6.44 -18.54 29.47
C TYR A 53 7.53 -18.49 30.54
N ASP A 54 8.50 -19.37 30.40
CA ASP A 54 9.73 -19.42 31.20
C ASP A 54 10.90 -19.08 30.26
N LEU A 55 11.55 -17.97 30.51
CA LEU A 55 12.75 -17.56 29.81
C LEU A 55 13.94 -17.62 30.77
N ASN A 56 14.83 -18.55 30.55
CA ASN A 56 16.04 -18.74 31.37
C ASN A 56 15.76 -18.92 32.87
N GLY A 57 14.70 -19.65 33.22
CA GLY A 57 14.26 -19.86 34.61
C GLY A 57 13.43 -18.71 35.18
N THR A 58 13.14 -17.67 34.40
CA THR A 58 12.26 -16.57 34.80
C THR A 58 10.88 -16.79 34.23
N LEU A 59 9.91 -17.04 35.11
CA LEU A 59 8.53 -17.26 34.74
C LEU A 59 7.76 -15.94 34.58
N SER A 60 6.99 -15.83 33.52
CA SER A 60 6.13 -14.68 33.21
C SER A 60 4.76 -15.14 32.72
N ASP A 61 3.71 -14.45 33.15
CA ASP A 61 2.35 -14.72 32.68
C ASP A 61 2.17 -14.18 31.24
N VAL A 62 1.40 -14.92 30.44
CA VAL A 62 0.94 -14.45 29.12
C VAL A 62 -0.50 -14.00 29.26
N THR A 63 -0.71 -12.70 29.27
CA THR A 63 -2.03 -12.07 29.45
C THR A 63 -2.70 -11.76 28.12
N ALA A 64 -1.92 -11.62 27.05
CA ALA A 64 -2.40 -11.32 25.70
C ALA A 64 -1.47 -11.92 24.65
N VAL A 65 -2.04 -12.32 23.52
CA VAL A 65 -1.29 -12.72 22.34
C VAL A 65 -1.81 -11.96 21.14
N LEU A 66 -0.89 -11.35 20.40
CA LEU A 66 -1.15 -10.71 19.12
C LEU A 66 -0.66 -11.62 17.99
N GLU A 67 -1.53 -11.95 17.05
CA GLU A 67 -1.19 -12.55 15.78
C GLU A 67 -0.96 -11.44 14.77
N TRP A 68 0.29 -11.23 14.38
CA TRP A 68 0.69 -10.20 13.44
C TRP A 68 0.94 -10.83 12.07
N HIS A 69 0.20 -10.38 11.06
CA HIS A 69 0.37 -10.80 9.68
C HIS A 69 1.40 -9.88 8.99
N ASP A 70 2.47 -10.46 8.46
CA ASP A 70 3.53 -9.75 7.74
C ASP A 70 3.87 -10.51 6.44
N GLY A 71 3.19 -10.14 5.36
CA GLY A 71 3.23 -10.87 4.10
C GLY A 71 2.85 -12.33 4.28
N ASP A 72 3.71 -13.25 3.80
CA ASP A 72 3.52 -14.70 3.94
C ASP A 72 3.90 -15.25 5.33
N SER A 73 4.11 -14.39 6.30
CA SER A 73 4.50 -14.78 7.65
C SER A 73 3.43 -14.44 8.69
N LEU A 74 3.29 -15.29 9.68
CA LEU A 74 2.53 -15.06 10.90
C LEU A 74 3.49 -14.92 12.07
N ILE A 75 3.36 -13.86 12.85
CA ILE A 75 4.17 -13.61 14.04
C ILE A 75 3.25 -13.59 15.25
N TYR A 76 3.46 -14.51 16.17
CA TYR A 76 2.71 -14.59 17.42
C TYR A 76 3.52 -13.92 18.51
N MET A 77 3.01 -12.81 19.02
CA MET A 77 3.66 -11.93 19.98
C MET A 77 3.03 -12.13 21.37
N LEU A 78 3.80 -12.61 22.33
CA LEU A 78 3.34 -12.79 23.71
C LEU A 78 3.47 -11.47 24.47
N ASN A 79 2.39 -11.01 25.08
CA ASN A 79 2.32 -9.71 25.77
C ASN A 79 2.75 -8.55 24.89
N ALA A 80 2.22 -8.47 23.67
CA ALA A 80 2.52 -7.41 22.73
C ALA A 80 2.14 -6.03 23.28
N THR A 81 2.94 -5.05 22.92
CA THR A 81 2.66 -3.62 23.12
C THR A 81 2.64 -2.90 21.79
N GLY A 82 1.85 -1.83 21.67
CA GLY A 82 1.72 -1.08 20.44
C GLY A 82 0.80 -1.76 19.41
N GLU A 83 -0.19 -2.53 19.85
CA GLU A 83 -1.27 -3.03 18.99
C GLU A 83 -1.92 -1.84 18.24
N GLY A 84 -2.20 -2.01 16.95
CA GLY A 84 -2.69 -0.94 16.08
C GLY A 84 -1.61 0.00 15.56
N THR A 85 -0.36 -0.07 16.02
CA THR A 85 0.76 0.70 15.47
C THR A 85 1.39 -0.01 14.25
N LEU A 86 2.26 0.71 13.53
CA LEU A 86 2.98 0.13 12.39
C LEU A 86 4.00 -0.94 12.81
N GLN A 87 4.49 -0.86 14.05
CA GLN A 87 5.53 -1.75 14.58
C GLN A 87 5.23 -2.11 16.04
N PRO A 88 4.36 -3.11 16.30
CA PRO A 88 4.20 -3.63 17.63
C PRO A 88 5.46 -4.35 18.10
N SER A 89 5.66 -4.44 19.40
CA SER A 89 6.78 -5.15 20.00
C SER A 89 6.30 -6.12 21.08
N ALA A 90 7.10 -7.13 21.37
CA ALA A 90 6.81 -8.10 22.42
C ALA A 90 8.11 -8.61 23.05
N PRO A 91 8.08 -8.98 24.36
CA PRO A 91 9.23 -9.60 25.01
C PRO A 91 9.62 -10.94 24.36
N VAL A 92 8.64 -11.70 23.91
CA VAL A 92 8.80 -12.97 23.20
C VAL A 92 7.86 -13.00 22.00
N ALA A 93 8.38 -13.39 20.84
CA ALA A 93 7.56 -13.65 19.65
C ALA A 93 8.10 -14.88 18.89
N VAL A 94 7.21 -15.51 18.12
CA VAL A 94 7.58 -16.56 17.17
C VAL A 94 7.03 -16.23 15.80
N ARG A 95 7.88 -16.32 14.78
CA ARG A 95 7.54 -16.10 13.36
C ARG A 95 7.56 -17.44 12.64
N ILE A 96 6.48 -17.76 11.96
CA ILE A 96 6.33 -18.94 11.09
C ILE A 96 5.87 -18.50 9.70
N ALA A 97 6.08 -19.32 8.67
CA ALA A 97 5.41 -19.12 7.40
C ALA A 97 3.90 -19.41 7.54
N ALA A 98 3.04 -18.64 6.88
CA ALA A 98 1.58 -18.87 6.94
C ALA A 98 1.20 -20.27 6.45
N ALA A 99 1.92 -20.81 5.45
CA ALA A 99 1.75 -22.18 4.95
C ALA A 99 2.09 -23.28 5.97
N ASP A 100 2.77 -22.93 7.06
CA ASP A 100 3.16 -23.87 8.13
C ASP A 100 2.25 -23.77 9.35
N PHE A 101 1.23 -22.95 9.29
CA PHE A 101 0.21 -22.86 10.32
C PHE A 101 -0.45 -24.23 10.58
N GLY A 102 -0.63 -24.58 11.84
CA GLY A 102 -1.21 -25.86 12.26
C GLY A 102 -0.23 -27.03 12.31
N LYS A 103 0.97 -26.90 11.76
CA LYS A 103 2.00 -27.94 11.79
C LYS A 103 2.80 -27.90 13.08
N GLN A 104 3.36 -29.07 13.46
CA GLN A 104 4.44 -29.16 14.46
C GLN A 104 5.75 -28.85 13.73
N LEU A 105 6.40 -27.75 14.04
CA LEU A 105 7.69 -27.37 13.47
C LEU A 105 8.79 -27.71 14.47
N ALA A 106 9.88 -28.31 14.00
CA ALA A 106 11.04 -28.65 14.81
C ALA A 106 12.33 -28.21 14.12
N TYR A 107 13.33 -27.88 14.92
CA TYR A 107 14.68 -27.60 14.51
C TYR A 107 15.64 -28.34 15.44
N GLU A 108 16.45 -29.24 14.90
CA GLU A 108 17.39 -30.10 15.64
C GLU A 108 18.84 -29.64 15.60
N GLY A 109 19.04 -28.39 15.16
CA GLY A 109 20.38 -27.83 14.97
C GLY A 109 21.01 -28.21 13.63
N GLY A 110 22.21 -27.69 13.38
CA GLY A 110 22.96 -27.96 12.17
C GLY A 110 23.00 -26.77 11.20
N GLU A 111 23.47 -27.02 9.97
CA GLU A 111 23.63 -25.97 8.95
C GLU A 111 22.33 -25.50 8.30
N ALA A 112 21.28 -26.30 8.38
CA ALA A 112 19.98 -25.94 7.83
C ALA A 112 19.33 -24.79 8.63
N ALA A 113 18.71 -23.84 7.94
CA ALA A 113 17.95 -22.79 8.59
C ALA A 113 16.71 -23.36 9.29
N ALA A 114 16.40 -22.87 10.50
CA ALA A 114 15.16 -23.24 11.18
C ALA A 114 13.93 -22.77 10.38
N PRO A 115 12.86 -23.60 10.28
CA PRO A 115 11.64 -23.25 9.54
C PRO A 115 10.82 -22.14 10.21
N PHE A 116 11.29 -21.62 11.32
CA PHE A 116 10.68 -20.54 12.10
C PHE A 116 11.76 -19.67 12.74
N SER A 117 11.36 -18.54 13.30
CA SER A 117 12.25 -17.70 14.11
C SER A 117 11.63 -17.44 15.47
N ILE A 118 12.44 -17.51 16.52
CA ILE A 118 12.08 -17.07 17.87
C ILE A 118 12.76 -15.70 18.07
N ILE A 119 11.99 -14.73 18.53
CA ILE A 119 12.41 -13.34 18.72
C ILE A 119 12.28 -13.03 20.22
N ILE A 120 13.35 -12.58 20.85
CA ILE A 120 13.39 -12.24 22.27
C ILE A 120 13.92 -10.83 22.40
N GLY A 121 13.13 -9.94 23.03
CA GLY A 121 13.49 -8.53 23.16
C GLY A 121 13.78 -7.83 21.82
N GLY A 122 13.08 -8.22 20.75
CA GLY A 122 13.26 -7.68 19.40
C GLY A 122 14.39 -8.30 18.57
N HIS A 123 15.15 -9.24 19.13
CA HIS A 123 16.27 -9.88 18.44
C HIS A 123 15.98 -11.35 18.14
N ARG A 124 16.38 -11.82 16.95
CA ARG A 124 16.27 -13.22 16.58
C ARG A 124 17.23 -14.06 17.44
N ALA A 125 16.66 -15.05 18.15
CA ALA A 125 17.45 -15.98 18.95
C ALA A 125 18.23 -16.96 18.06
N ALA A 126 19.49 -17.19 18.41
CA ALA A 126 20.26 -18.30 17.84
C ALA A 126 19.83 -19.60 18.55
N LEU A 127 19.38 -20.59 17.79
CA LEU A 127 18.81 -21.82 18.31
C LEU A 127 19.80 -22.97 18.24
N GLU A 128 19.87 -23.79 19.29
CA GLU A 128 20.50 -25.10 19.27
C GLU A 128 19.52 -26.17 18.84
N HIS A 129 18.33 -26.19 19.46
CA HIS A 129 17.17 -26.95 19.04
C HIS A 129 15.90 -26.26 19.52
N ALA A 130 14.81 -26.44 18.79
CA ALA A 130 13.54 -25.86 19.17
C ALA A 130 12.36 -26.59 18.51
N ALA A 131 11.22 -26.51 19.17
CA ALA A 131 9.94 -26.97 18.62
C ALA A 131 8.87 -25.89 18.84
N VAL A 132 8.05 -25.68 17.82
CA VAL A 132 6.96 -24.71 17.85
C VAL A 132 5.71 -25.36 17.29
N LYS A 133 4.58 -25.14 17.93
CA LYS A 133 3.27 -25.49 17.41
C LYS A 133 2.29 -24.37 17.67
N VAL A 134 1.61 -23.97 16.61
CA VAL A 134 0.54 -22.97 16.65
C VAL A 134 -0.71 -23.59 16.05
N ALA A 135 -1.83 -23.51 16.73
CA ALA A 135 -3.10 -24.02 16.23
C ALA A 135 -4.27 -23.16 16.73
N LYS A 136 -5.34 -23.12 15.98
CA LYS A 136 -6.61 -22.51 16.38
C LYS A 136 -7.68 -23.58 16.55
N ASP A 137 -8.67 -23.28 17.37
CA ASP A 137 -9.88 -24.12 17.46
C ASP A 137 -10.66 -24.05 16.12
N LYS A 138 -11.66 -24.91 15.97
CA LYS A 138 -12.49 -24.98 14.75
C LYS A 138 -13.22 -23.67 14.42
N LEU A 139 -13.42 -22.81 15.41
CA LEU A 139 -14.10 -21.53 15.26
C LEU A 139 -13.10 -20.36 15.06
N GLY A 140 -11.79 -20.62 15.12
CA GLY A 140 -10.75 -19.60 15.00
C GLY A 140 -10.70 -18.61 16.18
N LYS A 141 -11.35 -18.91 17.30
CA LYS A 141 -11.47 -17.99 18.45
C LYS A 141 -10.44 -18.22 19.54
N THR A 142 -9.93 -19.44 19.63
CA THR A 142 -8.96 -19.85 20.64
C THR A 142 -7.67 -20.25 19.96
N LEU A 143 -6.58 -19.61 20.34
CA LEU A 143 -5.22 -19.94 19.92
C LEU A 143 -4.60 -20.90 20.94
N THR A 144 -3.90 -21.93 20.46
CA THR A 144 -2.98 -22.74 21.24
C THR A 144 -1.59 -22.55 20.66
N LEU A 145 -0.65 -22.06 21.48
CA LEU A 145 0.75 -21.85 21.13
C LEU A 145 1.62 -22.60 22.11
N THR A 146 2.54 -23.41 21.60
CA THR A 146 3.59 -24.05 22.40
C THR A 146 4.95 -23.76 21.79
N ILE A 147 5.91 -23.37 22.62
CA ILE A 147 7.30 -23.14 22.26
C ILE A 147 8.17 -23.91 23.24
N GLU A 148 9.10 -24.68 22.72
CA GLU A 148 10.18 -25.30 23.46
C GLU A 148 11.47 -25.01 22.71
N ALA A 149 12.42 -24.30 23.34
CA ALA A 149 13.65 -23.92 22.68
C ALA A 149 14.85 -23.94 23.64
N LYS A 150 15.97 -24.40 23.12
CA LYS A 150 17.29 -24.24 23.69
C LYS A 150 18.12 -23.35 22.77
N MET A 151 18.69 -22.31 23.32
CA MET A 151 19.45 -21.33 22.56
C MET A 151 20.92 -21.69 22.51
N ALA A 152 21.56 -21.41 21.39
CA ALA A 152 23.01 -21.50 21.28
C ALA A 152 23.64 -20.50 22.28
N GLY A 153 24.39 -21.00 23.23
CA GLY A 153 24.92 -20.17 24.33
C GLY A 153 24.27 -20.44 25.70
N GLY A 154 23.33 -21.41 25.77
CA GLY A 154 22.89 -22.00 27.04
C GLY A 154 21.58 -21.49 27.61
N GLY A 155 20.87 -20.61 26.92
CA GLY A 155 19.54 -20.16 27.36
C GLY A 155 18.43 -21.13 26.96
N SER A 156 17.25 -21.02 27.60
CA SER A 156 16.07 -21.80 27.28
C SER A 156 14.80 -20.94 27.26
N LEU A 157 13.84 -21.32 26.43
CA LEU A 157 12.50 -20.74 26.39
C LEU A 157 11.47 -21.87 26.35
N TYR A 158 10.55 -21.86 27.27
CA TYR A 158 9.36 -22.70 27.28
C TYR A 158 8.15 -21.79 27.35
N ALA A 159 7.20 -21.94 26.46
CA ALA A 159 5.95 -21.18 26.52
C ALA A 159 4.76 -22.06 26.18
N MET A 160 3.67 -21.83 26.89
CA MET A 160 2.37 -22.40 26.57
C MET A 160 1.30 -21.35 26.75
N TYR A 161 0.52 -21.15 25.71
CA TYR A 161 -0.65 -20.28 25.72
C TYR A 161 -1.86 -20.99 25.14
N ARG A 162 -3.00 -20.81 25.78
CA ARG A 162 -4.30 -21.20 25.24
C ARG A 162 -5.35 -20.18 25.66
N GLY A 163 -5.84 -19.41 24.70
CA GLY A 163 -6.79 -18.34 24.99
C GLY A 163 -7.20 -17.57 23.76
N SER A 164 -7.90 -16.48 23.99
CA SER A 164 -8.24 -15.50 22.94
C SER A 164 -7.00 -14.76 22.48
N PHE A 165 -7.01 -14.27 21.27
CA PHE A 165 -5.92 -13.49 20.69
C PHE A 165 -6.49 -12.36 19.86
N SER A 166 -5.71 -11.30 19.69
CA SER A 166 -5.97 -10.23 18.74
C SER A 166 -5.24 -10.49 17.42
N VAL A 167 -5.73 -9.92 16.34
CA VAL A 167 -5.11 -10.02 15.01
C VAL A 167 -4.79 -8.63 14.52
N ASP A 168 -3.60 -8.46 13.96
CA ASP A 168 -3.15 -7.20 13.40
C ASP A 168 -2.30 -7.47 12.14
N TYR A 169 -2.03 -6.45 11.34
CA TYR A 169 -1.40 -6.57 10.04
C TYR A 169 -0.26 -5.57 9.89
N ALA A 170 0.82 -6.00 9.27
CA ALA A 170 1.86 -5.10 8.83
C ALA A 170 1.32 -4.21 7.69
N ALA A 171 1.61 -2.93 7.78
CA ALA A 171 1.37 -1.98 6.70
C ALA A 171 2.61 -1.09 6.58
N ASN A 172 3.11 -0.96 5.37
CA ASN A 172 4.28 -0.12 5.08
C ASN A 172 3.90 1.29 4.62
N GLN A 173 2.61 1.61 4.61
CA GLN A 173 2.06 2.88 4.08
C GLN A 173 2.53 3.12 2.64
N SER A 174 2.72 2.08 1.87
CA SER A 174 3.16 2.17 0.48
C SER A 174 1.99 2.10 -0.49
N CYS A 175 2.24 2.62 -1.67
CA CYS A 175 1.37 2.41 -2.81
C CYS A 175 2.17 2.25 -4.09
N SER A 176 1.62 1.52 -5.04
CA SER A 176 2.03 1.56 -6.43
C SER A 176 0.83 1.81 -7.33
N TYR A 177 1.05 2.52 -8.41
CA TYR A 177 0.03 2.90 -9.37
C TYR A 177 0.56 2.79 -10.78
N ARG A 178 -0.20 2.14 -11.66
CA ARG A 178 0.07 2.03 -13.09
C ARG A 178 -1.21 2.37 -13.86
N SER A 179 -1.17 3.37 -14.71
CA SER A 179 -2.37 3.91 -15.39
C SER A 179 -2.96 3.00 -16.46
N ALA A 180 -2.15 2.12 -17.06
CA ALA A 180 -2.58 1.17 -18.11
C ALA A 180 -1.58 0.02 -18.23
N GLU A 181 -1.94 -1.04 -18.96
CA GLU A 181 -1.00 -2.10 -19.30
C GLU A 181 0.22 -1.54 -20.05
N GLY A 182 1.42 -1.93 -19.62
CA GLY A 182 2.68 -1.45 -20.19
C GLY A 182 3.10 -0.02 -19.81
N ALA A 183 2.27 0.72 -19.07
CA ALA A 183 2.68 2.00 -18.48
C ALA A 183 3.69 1.79 -17.34
N GLU A 184 4.48 2.82 -17.04
CA GLU A 184 5.38 2.82 -15.89
C GLU A 184 4.61 2.71 -14.57
N GLU A 185 5.11 1.90 -13.66
CA GLU A 185 4.57 1.81 -12.33
C GLU A 185 5.18 2.91 -11.44
N ILE A 186 4.31 3.68 -10.79
CA ILE A 186 4.70 4.80 -9.93
C ILE A 186 4.56 4.34 -8.49
N GLU A 187 5.67 4.26 -7.79
CA GLU A 187 5.70 3.95 -6.37
C GLU A 187 5.57 5.21 -5.51
N GLY A 188 5.00 5.06 -4.32
CA GLY A 188 4.83 6.16 -3.40
C GLY A 188 4.38 5.72 -2.01
N ALA A 189 4.06 6.69 -1.17
CA ALA A 189 3.50 6.45 0.16
C ALA A 189 2.01 6.78 0.18
N MET A 190 1.22 5.95 0.88
CA MET A 190 -0.16 6.28 1.25
C MET A 190 -0.14 7.26 2.41
N SER A 191 -0.75 8.42 2.22
CA SER A 191 -0.68 9.51 3.19
C SER A 191 -1.99 9.79 3.91
N SER A 192 -3.14 9.44 3.32
CA SER A 192 -4.45 9.77 3.89
C SER A 192 -5.49 8.70 3.65
N LEU A 193 -6.35 8.54 4.66
CA LEU A 193 -7.57 7.74 4.60
C LEU A 193 -8.77 8.60 5.03
N LEU A 194 -9.72 8.78 4.13
CA LEU A 194 -11.02 9.37 4.43
C LEU A 194 -12.07 8.27 4.53
N ARG A 195 -13.06 8.48 5.40
CA ARG A 195 -14.19 7.57 5.57
C ARG A 195 -15.50 8.34 5.51
N CYS A 196 -16.43 7.85 4.70
CA CYS A 196 -17.79 8.35 4.62
C CYS A 196 -18.77 7.22 4.93
N VAL A 197 -19.62 7.40 5.94
CA VAL A 197 -20.67 6.45 6.30
C VAL A 197 -21.98 6.95 5.69
N ALA A 198 -22.65 6.13 4.88
CA ALA A 198 -23.93 6.50 4.32
C ALA A 198 -24.93 6.84 5.42
N ALA A 199 -25.76 7.85 5.22
CA ALA A 199 -26.77 8.30 6.18
C ALA A 199 -27.73 7.19 6.63
N THR A 200 -27.97 6.20 5.77
CA THR A 200 -28.75 4.99 6.08
C THR A 200 -28.00 3.95 6.90
N GLY A 201 -26.68 4.11 7.09
CA GLY A 201 -25.83 3.13 7.73
C GLY A 201 -25.63 1.82 6.95
N THR A 202 -26.08 1.76 5.68
CA THR A 202 -26.07 0.53 4.88
C THR A 202 -24.75 0.27 4.18
N SER A 203 -23.89 1.30 4.03
CA SER A 203 -22.60 1.21 3.39
C SER A 203 -21.59 2.18 3.97
N VAL A 204 -20.32 1.87 3.77
CA VAL A 204 -19.18 2.70 4.13
C VAL A 204 -18.29 2.86 2.90
N SER A 205 -17.95 4.09 2.60
CA SER A 205 -17.01 4.43 1.53
C SER A 205 -15.70 4.89 2.11
N PHE A 206 -14.60 4.44 1.51
CA PHE A 206 -13.24 4.82 1.86
C PHE A 206 -12.61 5.54 0.68
N GLY A 207 -11.92 6.64 0.98
CA GLY A 207 -11.09 7.37 0.04
C GLY A 207 -9.62 7.28 0.47
N LEU A 208 -8.77 6.72 -0.39
CA LEU A 208 -7.33 6.66 -0.17
C LEU A 208 -6.62 7.55 -1.18
N GLY A 209 -5.53 8.18 -0.73
CA GLY A 209 -4.71 9.01 -1.59
C GLY A 209 -3.27 9.12 -1.10
N ASN A 210 -2.38 9.43 -2.03
CA ASN A 210 -0.98 9.67 -1.75
C ASN A 210 -0.67 11.15 -1.40
N ALA A 211 -1.69 12.00 -1.27
CA ALA A 211 -1.58 13.32 -0.68
C ALA A 211 -1.95 13.30 0.80
N SER A 212 -1.26 14.09 1.62
CA SER A 212 -1.68 14.35 3.00
C SER A 212 -2.88 15.28 2.99
N ALA A 213 -4.07 14.76 3.29
CA ALA A 213 -5.32 15.51 3.19
C ALA A 213 -6.32 15.08 4.26
N GLU A 214 -7.05 16.05 4.79
CA GLU A 214 -8.16 15.87 5.73
C GLU A 214 -9.53 16.06 5.07
N THR A 215 -9.55 16.41 3.78
CA THR A 215 -10.77 16.63 3.00
C THR A 215 -10.72 15.89 1.67
N ALA A 216 -11.88 15.58 1.12
CA ALA A 216 -12.00 14.94 -0.20
C ALA A 216 -11.34 15.80 -1.31
N ALA A 217 -11.54 17.10 -1.28
CA ALA A 217 -10.90 18.02 -2.23
C ALA A 217 -9.37 18.04 -2.12
N GLY A 218 -8.84 17.94 -0.89
CA GLY A 218 -7.41 17.92 -0.63
C GLY A 218 -6.69 16.71 -1.23
N MET A 219 -7.39 15.57 -1.36
CA MET A 219 -6.83 14.35 -1.98
C MET A 219 -6.34 14.58 -3.42
N ARG A 220 -6.91 15.56 -4.12
CA ARG A 220 -6.55 15.92 -5.50
C ARG A 220 -5.13 16.49 -5.66
N ALA A 221 -4.47 16.85 -4.55
CA ALA A 221 -3.06 17.24 -4.57
C ALA A 221 -2.11 16.04 -4.81
N GLY A 222 -2.63 14.81 -4.67
CA GLY A 222 -1.87 13.60 -4.96
C GLY A 222 -1.80 13.26 -6.45
N ARG A 223 -1.12 12.15 -6.76
CA ARG A 223 -1.04 11.61 -8.13
C ARG A 223 -2.31 10.86 -8.51
N PHE A 224 -2.89 10.11 -7.57
CA PHE A 224 -4.12 9.33 -7.76
C PHE A 224 -4.94 9.26 -6.47
N GLY A 225 -6.21 8.90 -6.61
CA GLY A 225 -7.10 8.57 -5.51
C GLY A 225 -7.91 7.33 -5.81
N VAL A 226 -8.18 6.56 -4.75
CA VAL A 226 -9.01 5.35 -4.83
C VAL A 226 -10.21 5.56 -3.93
N VAL A 227 -11.41 5.38 -4.47
CA VAL A 227 -12.65 5.33 -3.69
C VAL A 227 -13.27 3.96 -3.83
N PHE A 228 -13.51 3.30 -2.73
CA PHE A 228 -14.29 2.07 -2.74
C PHE A 228 -15.38 2.09 -1.68
N THR A 229 -16.50 1.47 -1.98
CA THR A 229 -17.68 1.40 -1.13
C THR A 229 -18.01 -0.06 -0.84
N LEU A 230 -18.17 -0.39 0.43
CA LEU A 230 -18.58 -1.71 0.90
C LEU A 230 -19.90 -1.63 1.64
N SER A 231 -20.71 -2.69 1.57
CA SER A 231 -21.88 -2.79 2.45
C SER A 231 -21.45 -2.88 3.92
N ALA A 232 -22.28 -2.41 4.84
CA ALA A 232 -21.99 -2.45 6.28
C ALA A 232 -21.70 -3.88 6.81
N SER A 233 -22.23 -4.91 6.16
CA SER A 233 -21.95 -6.31 6.51
C SER A 233 -20.60 -6.83 5.99
N ARG A 234 -20.00 -6.14 5.05
CA ARG A 234 -18.70 -6.51 4.44
C ARG A 234 -17.55 -5.63 4.93
N VAL A 235 -17.85 -4.44 5.40
CA VAL A 235 -16.81 -3.58 5.96
C VAL A 235 -16.20 -4.23 7.20
N TYR A 236 -14.87 -4.20 7.27
CA TYR A 236 -14.05 -4.85 8.32
C TYR A 236 -14.22 -6.38 8.43
N SER A 237 -14.69 -7.04 7.38
CA SER A 237 -14.84 -8.50 7.35
C SER A 237 -13.59 -9.25 6.86
N GLY A 238 -12.50 -8.55 6.60
CA GLY A 238 -11.27 -9.09 6.04
C GLY A 238 -11.18 -8.92 4.53
N GLU A 239 -10.62 -9.90 3.85
CA GLU A 239 -10.34 -9.87 2.42
C GLU A 239 -11.59 -10.18 1.58
N ILE A 240 -11.74 -9.44 0.51
CA ILE A 240 -12.75 -9.62 -0.52
C ILE A 240 -12.04 -9.84 -1.86
N ASP A 241 -12.19 -11.03 -2.42
CA ASP A 241 -11.79 -11.31 -3.82
C ASP A 241 -12.81 -10.65 -4.74
N LEU A 242 -12.36 -9.74 -5.58
CA LEU A 242 -13.21 -8.89 -6.41
C LEU A 242 -13.82 -9.67 -7.58
N ALA A 243 -13.09 -10.57 -8.18
CA ALA A 243 -13.58 -11.40 -9.29
C ALA A 243 -14.67 -12.38 -8.83
N ALA A 244 -14.52 -12.93 -7.62
CA ALA A 244 -15.51 -13.83 -7.02
C ALA A 244 -16.74 -13.11 -6.45
N ASN A 245 -16.65 -11.80 -6.16
CA ASN A 245 -17.69 -11.02 -5.49
C ASN A 245 -18.00 -9.68 -6.19
N PRO A 246 -18.36 -9.65 -7.49
CA PRO A 246 -18.49 -8.41 -8.24
C PRO A 246 -19.57 -7.44 -7.73
N SER A 247 -20.55 -7.93 -6.96
CA SER A 247 -21.61 -7.12 -6.35
C SER A 247 -21.31 -6.67 -4.91
N ALA A 248 -20.17 -7.08 -4.33
CA ALA A 248 -19.85 -6.79 -2.94
C ALA A 248 -19.24 -5.41 -2.71
N TYR A 249 -18.86 -4.73 -3.78
CA TYR A 249 -18.14 -3.47 -3.74
C TYR A 249 -18.52 -2.56 -4.90
N GLN A 250 -18.19 -1.27 -4.74
CA GLN A 250 -18.02 -0.31 -5.82
C GLN A 250 -16.60 0.21 -5.70
N LEU A 251 -15.89 0.39 -6.81
CA LEU A 251 -14.52 0.86 -6.82
C LEU A 251 -14.32 1.83 -7.98
N LYS A 252 -13.69 2.96 -7.68
CA LYS A 252 -13.27 3.97 -8.65
C LYS A 252 -11.84 4.38 -8.35
N VAL A 253 -11.05 4.50 -9.40
CA VAL A 253 -9.70 5.02 -9.34
C VAL A 253 -9.64 6.32 -10.13
N TYR A 254 -9.15 7.36 -9.48
CA TYR A 254 -8.97 8.69 -10.07
C TYR A 254 -7.49 8.91 -10.37
N ASP A 255 -7.18 9.20 -11.60
CA ASP A 255 -5.87 9.73 -11.97
C ASP A 255 -5.98 11.26 -12.04
N TYR A 256 -5.40 11.94 -11.07
CA TYR A 256 -5.50 13.40 -10.98
C TYR A 256 -4.65 14.12 -12.02
N LEU A 257 -3.61 13.47 -12.51
CA LEU A 257 -2.77 14.03 -13.55
C LEU A 257 -3.42 13.86 -14.93
N LEU A 258 -3.87 12.63 -15.26
CA LEU A 258 -4.57 12.32 -16.51
C LEU A 258 -6.03 12.79 -16.49
N ARG A 259 -6.58 13.11 -15.32
CA ARG A 259 -7.99 13.49 -15.10
C ARG A 259 -8.97 12.44 -15.62
N THR A 260 -8.60 11.19 -15.44
CA THR A 260 -9.45 10.05 -15.81
C THR A 260 -10.05 9.40 -14.58
N THR A 261 -11.20 8.79 -14.76
CA THR A 261 -11.82 7.89 -13.78
C THR A 261 -11.94 6.53 -14.42
N THR A 262 -11.44 5.52 -13.73
CA THR A 262 -11.70 4.12 -14.10
C THR A 262 -12.56 3.50 -13.02
N GLU A 263 -13.72 2.97 -13.42
CA GLU A 263 -14.63 2.26 -12.52
C GLU A 263 -14.41 0.74 -12.65
N ALA A 264 -14.66 0.03 -11.55
CA ALA A 264 -14.62 -1.43 -11.58
C ALA A 264 -15.69 -1.97 -12.55
N ALA A 265 -15.28 -2.94 -13.33
CA ALA A 265 -16.10 -3.67 -14.28
C ALA A 265 -16.06 -5.18 -13.97
N SER A 266 -16.74 -5.98 -14.75
CA SER A 266 -16.71 -7.45 -14.59
C SER A 266 -15.33 -8.07 -14.83
N SER A 267 -14.43 -7.34 -15.48
CA SER A 267 -13.02 -7.73 -15.72
C SER A 267 -12.09 -7.37 -14.57
N THR A 268 -12.57 -6.66 -13.55
CA THR A 268 -11.76 -6.28 -12.38
C THR A 268 -11.34 -7.50 -11.59
N THR A 269 -10.05 -7.57 -11.27
CA THR A 269 -9.45 -8.65 -10.50
C THR A 269 -8.67 -8.10 -9.29
N GLY A 270 -8.28 -8.99 -8.38
CA GLY A 270 -7.52 -8.62 -7.19
C GLY A 270 -8.35 -8.64 -5.91
N THR A 271 -7.87 -7.98 -4.87
CA THR A 271 -8.46 -8.04 -3.54
C THR A 271 -8.53 -6.67 -2.87
N ILE A 272 -9.52 -6.52 -1.98
CA ILE A 272 -9.62 -5.42 -1.02
C ILE A 272 -9.77 -6.03 0.36
N SER A 273 -8.88 -5.69 1.29
CA SER A 273 -8.98 -6.07 2.69
C SER A 273 -9.24 -4.86 3.55
N THR A 274 -10.22 -4.97 4.46
CA THR A 274 -10.49 -3.94 5.47
C THR A 274 -10.66 -4.58 6.84
N LEU A 275 -9.98 -4.01 7.84
CA LEU A 275 -10.06 -4.45 9.23
C LEU A 275 -10.09 -3.26 10.17
N ARG A 276 -10.75 -3.41 11.30
CA ARG A 276 -10.72 -2.42 12.37
C ARG A 276 -9.80 -2.91 13.47
N LEU A 277 -8.80 -2.10 13.81
CA LEU A 277 -7.73 -2.40 14.77
C LEU A 277 -7.75 -1.33 15.86
N GLY A 278 -8.62 -1.51 16.85
CA GLY A 278 -8.90 -0.46 17.85
C GLY A 278 -9.49 0.80 17.19
N ASP A 279 -8.81 1.93 17.32
CA ASP A 279 -9.21 3.20 16.68
C ASP A 279 -8.65 3.35 15.25
N ASN A 280 -7.76 2.46 14.84
CA ASN A 280 -7.18 2.47 13.51
C ASN A 280 -7.95 1.56 12.55
N ILE A 281 -7.79 1.84 11.27
CA ILE A 281 -8.27 1.01 10.17
C ILE A 281 -7.05 0.51 9.40
N TYR A 282 -7.05 -0.77 9.10
CA TYR A 282 -6.13 -1.38 8.14
C TYR A 282 -6.87 -1.57 6.82
N ILE A 283 -6.24 -1.12 5.74
CA ILE A 283 -6.70 -1.34 4.37
C ILE A 283 -5.53 -1.86 3.56
N CYS A 284 -5.77 -2.91 2.81
CA CYS A 284 -4.87 -3.39 1.78
C CYS A 284 -5.67 -3.56 0.48
N ILE A 285 -5.16 -3.00 -0.59
CA ILE A 285 -5.74 -3.06 -1.92
C ILE A 285 -4.66 -3.57 -2.86
N ASP A 286 -5.03 -4.54 -3.70
CA ASP A 286 -4.24 -5.00 -4.84
C ASP A 286 -5.24 -5.31 -5.96
N VAL A 287 -5.44 -4.37 -6.88
CA VAL A 287 -6.53 -4.42 -7.86
C VAL A 287 -6.05 -4.07 -9.25
N THR A 288 -6.53 -4.82 -10.23
CA THR A 288 -6.33 -4.53 -11.64
C THR A 288 -7.70 -4.31 -12.30
N LEU A 289 -7.88 -3.15 -12.91
CA LEU A 289 -9.08 -2.73 -13.62
C LEU A 289 -8.92 -2.92 -15.13
N GLU A 290 -9.98 -2.63 -15.86
CA GLU A 290 -9.98 -2.68 -17.33
C GLU A 290 -8.88 -1.77 -17.90
N GLY A 291 -8.26 -2.21 -19.01
CA GLY A 291 -7.13 -1.51 -19.63
C GLY A 291 -5.80 -1.69 -18.91
N GLY A 292 -5.73 -2.56 -17.88
CA GLY A 292 -4.50 -2.85 -17.13
C GLY A 292 -4.11 -1.77 -16.13
N LEU A 293 -5.04 -0.85 -15.77
CA LEU A 293 -4.84 0.04 -14.65
C LEU A 293 -4.68 -0.80 -13.39
N HIS A 294 -3.59 -0.60 -12.65
CA HIS A 294 -3.27 -1.36 -11.45
C HIS A 294 -3.01 -0.43 -10.27
N VAL A 295 -3.56 -0.76 -9.12
CA VAL A 295 -3.31 -0.07 -7.86
C VAL A 295 -3.06 -1.10 -6.78
N ALA A 296 -1.89 -1.01 -6.15
CA ALA A 296 -1.61 -1.68 -4.90
C ALA A 296 -1.33 -0.64 -3.82
N ALA A 297 -1.97 -0.79 -2.66
CA ALA A 297 -1.79 0.14 -1.55
C ALA A 297 -2.03 -0.53 -0.21
N SER A 298 -1.25 -0.14 0.80
CA SER A 298 -1.49 -0.52 2.19
C SER A 298 -1.52 0.70 3.09
N TYR A 299 -2.53 0.78 3.95
CA TYR A 299 -2.70 1.85 4.92
C TYR A 299 -3.10 1.28 6.28
N LYS A 300 -2.52 1.82 7.34
CA LYS A 300 -2.90 1.52 8.72
C LYS A 300 -2.84 2.80 9.55
N GLY A 301 -3.98 3.22 10.06
CA GLY A 301 -4.08 4.44 10.85
C GLY A 301 -5.52 4.87 11.07
N ALA A 302 -5.69 6.02 11.72
CA ALA A 302 -7.00 6.63 11.87
C ALA A 302 -7.53 7.09 10.51
N ALA A 303 -8.84 6.98 10.31
CA ALA A 303 -9.50 7.60 9.17
C ALA A 303 -10.09 8.95 9.59
N THR A 304 -10.05 9.92 8.69
CA THR A 304 -10.78 11.17 8.84
C THR A 304 -12.20 10.99 8.32
N ASP A 305 -13.19 11.20 9.17
CA ASP A 305 -14.60 11.13 8.76
C ASP A 305 -14.99 12.37 7.97
N VAL A 306 -15.64 12.14 6.82
CA VAL A 306 -16.14 13.19 5.92
C VAL A 306 -17.60 12.92 5.55
N GLU A 307 -18.34 13.98 5.20
CA GLU A 307 -19.74 13.87 4.79
C GLU A 307 -19.90 13.26 3.38
N SER A 308 -18.94 13.52 2.48
CA SER A 308 -18.93 12.99 1.11
C SER A 308 -17.51 12.81 0.60
N LEU A 309 -17.33 11.87 -0.32
CA LEU A 309 -16.12 11.67 -1.11
C LEU A 309 -16.24 12.22 -2.55
N ASP A 310 -17.39 12.83 -2.89
CA ASP A 310 -17.62 13.30 -4.27
C ASP A 310 -16.59 14.34 -4.74
N GLU A 311 -16.04 15.12 -3.81
CA GLU A 311 -15.01 16.09 -4.15
C GLU A 311 -13.62 15.48 -4.38
N MET A 312 -13.42 14.19 -4.14
CA MET A 312 -12.19 13.50 -4.59
C MET A 312 -12.08 13.49 -6.11
N TRP A 313 -13.23 13.47 -6.79
CA TRP A 313 -13.26 13.65 -8.23
C TRP A 313 -12.93 15.10 -8.60
N PRO A 314 -12.05 15.36 -9.58
CA PRO A 314 -11.81 16.72 -10.04
C PRO A 314 -13.10 17.26 -10.66
N GLN A 315 -13.83 18.01 -9.86
CA GLN A 315 -15.03 18.72 -10.28
C GLN A 315 -14.65 19.76 -11.35
N ALA A 316 -15.63 20.20 -12.13
CA ALA A 316 -15.53 21.28 -13.11
C ALA A 316 -15.14 22.63 -12.45
N GLY A 317 -13.94 22.74 -11.99
CA GLY A 317 -13.33 23.88 -11.29
C GLY A 317 -11.84 23.96 -11.62
N ASP A 318 -11.43 23.35 -12.73
CA ASP A 318 -10.11 23.57 -13.26
C ASP A 318 -9.91 25.04 -13.55
N THR A 319 -8.89 25.59 -12.96
CA THR A 319 -8.46 26.95 -13.27
C THR A 319 -7.95 26.98 -14.70
N ASN A 320 -8.42 27.91 -15.51
CA ASN A 320 -7.91 28.14 -16.85
C ASN A 320 -6.41 28.44 -16.77
N SER A 321 -5.60 27.47 -17.12
CA SER A 321 -4.14 27.55 -16.94
C SER A 321 -3.38 26.61 -17.87
N LEU A 322 -2.11 26.93 -18.06
CA LEU A 322 -1.11 26.01 -18.61
C LEU A 322 -0.08 25.73 -17.52
N GLN A 323 0.12 24.45 -17.25
CA GLN A 323 1.06 23.96 -16.24
C GLN A 323 2.11 23.06 -16.86
N VAL A 324 3.36 23.22 -16.42
CA VAL A 324 4.44 22.28 -16.66
C VAL A 324 4.72 21.60 -15.33
N ILE A 325 4.56 20.29 -15.28
CA ILE A 325 4.73 19.47 -14.08
C ILE A 325 5.97 18.63 -14.29
N GLU A 326 6.86 18.58 -13.31
CA GLU A 326 8.08 17.77 -13.40
C GLU A 326 7.77 16.27 -13.50
N ALA A 327 8.74 15.48 -13.93
CA ALA A 327 8.58 14.04 -14.17
C ALA A 327 8.15 13.24 -12.94
N ASP A 328 8.37 13.77 -11.73
CA ASP A 328 7.89 13.19 -10.48
C ASP A 328 6.36 13.26 -10.31
N GLY A 329 5.69 14.02 -11.20
CA GLY A 329 4.24 14.19 -11.19
C GLY A 329 3.71 15.05 -10.05
N SER A 330 4.56 15.62 -9.20
CA SER A 330 4.17 16.37 -8.00
C SER A 330 4.58 17.84 -8.02
N THR A 331 5.68 18.16 -8.69
CA THR A 331 6.23 19.51 -8.69
C THR A 331 5.73 20.31 -9.89
N VAL A 332 4.95 21.36 -9.65
CA VAL A 332 4.53 22.30 -10.70
C VAL A 332 5.65 23.32 -10.89
N ARG A 333 6.42 23.16 -11.99
CA ARG A 333 7.51 24.09 -12.34
C ARG A 333 7.02 25.40 -12.91
N THR A 334 5.94 25.36 -13.68
CA THR A 334 5.33 26.51 -14.32
C THR A 334 3.83 26.43 -14.19
N ASP A 335 3.20 27.51 -13.74
CA ASP A 335 1.76 27.68 -13.72
C ASP A 335 1.43 29.05 -14.31
N VAL A 336 0.81 29.03 -15.48
CA VAL A 336 0.46 30.26 -16.22
C VAL A 336 -1.06 30.35 -16.30
N PRO A 337 -1.67 31.35 -15.62
CA PRO A 337 -3.11 31.56 -15.74
C PRO A 337 -3.45 32.02 -17.16
N ILE A 338 -4.58 31.53 -17.67
CA ILE A 338 -5.13 31.89 -18.97
C ILE A 338 -6.37 32.76 -18.72
N VAL A 339 -6.37 33.98 -19.22
CA VAL A 339 -7.46 34.96 -19.00
C VAL A 339 -8.41 35.08 -20.18
N ALA A 340 -7.98 34.71 -21.40
CA ALA A 340 -8.81 34.71 -22.59
C ALA A 340 -8.36 33.64 -23.60
N LEU A 341 -9.27 33.24 -24.46
CA LEU A 341 -9.01 32.33 -25.56
C LEU A 341 -9.45 32.95 -26.87
N GLN A 342 -8.51 33.08 -27.82
CA GLN A 342 -8.84 33.47 -29.19
C GLN A 342 -8.86 32.26 -30.12
N ARG A 343 -9.78 32.23 -31.06
CA ARG A 343 -9.94 31.17 -32.06
C ARG A 343 -9.78 31.69 -33.45
N ARG A 344 -9.06 30.95 -34.28
CA ARG A 344 -8.95 31.15 -35.72
C ARG A 344 -9.15 29.83 -36.45
N ASP A 345 -10.11 29.76 -37.36
CA ASP A 345 -10.25 28.63 -38.27
C ASP A 345 -9.38 28.87 -39.50
N GLY A 346 -8.44 28.00 -39.75
CA GLY A 346 -7.49 28.08 -40.87
C GLY A 346 -8.08 27.51 -42.15
N THR A 347 -7.53 27.94 -43.28
CA THR A 347 -7.86 27.39 -44.62
C THR A 347 -7.22 26.03 -44.87
N ASP A 348 -6.35 25.58 -43.98
CA ASP A 348 -5.64 24.30 -43.98
C ASP A 348 -6.41 23.14 -43.29
N GLY A 349 -7.67 23.37 -42.95
CA GLY A 349 -8.50 22.38 -42.22
C GLY A 349 -8.19 22.29 -40.74
N MET A 350 -7.43 23.26 -40.20
CA MET A 350 -7.04 23.30 -38.81
C MET A 350 -7.71 24.46 -38.10
N THR A 351 -8.03 24.25 -36.82
CA THR A 351 -8.45 25.31 -35.89
C THR A 351 -7.31 25.63 -34.93
N TYR A 352 -7.09 26.90 -34.72
CA TYR A 352 -6.04 27.42 -33.87
C TYR A 352 -6.65 28.09 -32.65
N PHE A 353 -6.15 27.74 -31.47
CA PHE A 353 -6.53 28.31 -30.19
C PHE A 353 -5.31 29.01 -29.57
N TYR A 354 -5.45 30.30 -29.21
CA TYR A 354 -4.41 31.11 -28.61
C TYR A 354 -4.81 31.43 -27.19
N PHE A 355 -4.03 30.96 -26.23
CA PHE A 355 -4.32 31.06 -24.80
C PHE A 355 -3.63 32.28 -24.22
N MET A 356 -4.39 33.34 -24.07
CA MET A 356 -3.88 34.65 -23.64
C MET A 356 -3.64 34.66 -22.14
N LYS A 357 -2.44 35.04 -21.71
CA LYS A 357 -2.10 35.28 -20.28
C LYS A 357 -2.55 36.67 -19.84
N ASN A 358 -2.55 37.58 -20.76
CA ASN A 358 -3.11 38.93 -20.61
C ASN A 358 -3.91 39.27 -21.86
N GLU A 359 -4.95 40.10 -21.74
CA GLU A 359 -5.81 40.50 -22.86
C GLU A 359 -5.04 41.25 -23.99
N LYS A 360 -3.86 41.80 -23.65
CA LYS A 360 -3.03 42.59 -24.58
C LYS A 360 -1.88 41.77 -25.18
N ASP A 361 -1.75 40.49 -24.86
CA ASP A 361 -0.70 39.69 -25.46
C ASP A 361 -0.89 39.57 -26.98
N ASP A 362 0.22 39.56 -27.70
CA ASP A 362 0.21 39.29 -29.13
C ASP A 362 -0.04 37.78 -29.37
N PRO A 363 -1.15 37.40 -30.02
CA PRO A 363 -1.42 35.99 -30.30
C PRO A 363 -0.37 35.37 -31.26
N ASP A 364 0.34 36.16 -32.05
CA ASP A 364 1.39 35.66 -32.96
C ASP A 364 2.74 35.46 -32.26
N ASP A 365 2.91 35.93 -31.05
CA ASP A 365 4.10 35.68 -30.24
C ASP A 365 3.98 34.37 -29.45
N TYR A 366 4.37 33.27 -30.09
CA TYR A 366 4.33 31.93 -29.48
C TYR A 366 5.32 31.73 -28.32
N TYR A 367 6.27 32.63 -28.08
CA TYR A 367 7.09 32.61 -26.88
C TYR A 367 6.31 33.09 -25.66
N VAL A 368 5.33 33.94 -25.85
CA VAL A 368 4.50 34.51 -24.80
C VAL A 368 3.14 33.83 -24.73
N THR A 369 2.52 33.58 -25.87
CA THR A 369 1.15 33.08 -26.00
C THR A 369 1.15 31.60 -26.37
N PRO A 370 0.72 30.71 -25.47
CA PRO A 370 0.54 29.30 -25.81
C PRO A 370 -0.47 29.13 -26.94
N MET A 371 -0.17 28.28 -27.91
CA MET A 371 -1.03 27.99 -29.04
C MET A 371 -1.26 26.50 -29.17
N LEU A 372 -2.53 26.10 -29.30
CA LEU A 372 -2.95 24.77 -29.75
C LEU A 372 -3.50 24.83 -31.16
N LYS A 373 -3.01 23.99 -32.04
CA LYS A 373 -3.55 23.72 -33.37
C LYS A 373 -4.16 22.34 -33.36
N VAL A 374 -5.38 22.16 -33.81
CA VAL A 374 -6.06 20.87 -33.92
C VAL A 374 -6.87 20.79 -35.20
N ARG A 375 -6.94 19.62 -35.81
CA ARG A 375 -7.75 19.38 -37.01
C ARG A 375 -9.22 19.65 -36.70
N THR A 376 -9.87 20.47 -37.53
CA THR A 376 -11.20 21.01 -37.24
C THR A 376 -12.28 19.92 -37.11
N ASP A 377 -12.16 18.83 -37.85
CA ASP A 377 -13.10 17.69 -37.80
C ASP A 377 -13.01 16.87 -36.50
N LEU A 378 -11.97 17.07 -35.69
CA LEU A 378 -11.81 16.41 -34.41
C LEU A 378 -12.41 17.22 -33.25
N ILE A 379 -12.84 18.45 -33.49
CA ILE A 379 -13.49 19.27 -32.47
C ILE A 379 -14.89 18.69 -32.18
N GLY A 380 -15.14 18.36 -30.92
CA GLY A 380 -16.41 17.78 -30.50
C GLY A 380 -16.51 16.26 -30.67
N THR A 381 -15.46 15.59 -31.12
CA THR A 381 -15.48 14.12 -31.27
C THR A 381 -15.15 13.34 -29.99
N GLY A 382 -14.79 14.05 -28.94
CA GLY A 382 -14.38 13.45 -27.65
C GLY A 382 -12.88 13.54 -27.41
N GLU A 383 -12.36 12.61 -26.63
CA GLU A 383 -10.96 12.56 -26.27
C GLU A 383 -10.13 11.85 -27.35
N ILE A 384 -8.98 12.41 -27.68
CA ILE A 384 -8.04 11.93 -28.69
C ILE A 384 -6.78 11.48 -27.96
N SER A 385 -6.34 10.24 -28.20
CA SER A 385 -5.03 9.75 -27.77
C SER A 385 -3.92 10.41 -28.59
N LEU A 386 -3.00 11.11 -27.95
CA LEU A 386 -1.93 11.86 -28.65
C LEU A 386 -0.84 10.94 -29.18
N ALA A 387 -0.64 9.78 -28.57
CA ALA A 387 0.38 8.81 -28.98
C ALA A 387 -0.02 8.03 -30.23
N GLU A 388 -1.32 7.95 -30.53
CA GLU A 388 -1.88 7.11 -31.62
C GLU A 388 -2.39 7.94 -32.81
N THR A 389 -2.25 9.26 -32.78
CA THR A 389 -2.80 10.13 -33.82
C THR A 389 -1.95 10.18 -35.07
N GLU A 390 -2.63 10.32 -36.23
CA GLU A 390 -1.99 10.55 -37.52
C GLU A 390 -1.19 11.87 -37.54
N ALA A 391 -0.20 11.96 -38.43
CA ALA A 391 0.54 13.18 -38.67
C ALA A 391 -0.39 14.36 -39.00
N ASN A 392 -0.01 15.56 -38.59
CA ASN A 392 -0.76 16.82 -38.81
C ASN A 392 -2.16 16.88 -38.17
N THR A 393 -2.39 16.12 -37.12
CA THR A 393 -3.67 16.11 -36.38
C THR A 393 -3.73 17.24 -35.34
N TRP A 394 -2.63 17.50 -34.67
CA TRP A 394 -2.53 18.55 -33.66
C TRP A 394 -1.09 19.08 -33.52
N ALA A 395 -0.95 20.28 -32.95
CA ALA A 395 0.32 20.82 -32.50
C ALA A 395 0.13 21.77 -31.31
N VAL A 396 1.10 21.83 -30.43
CA VAL A 396 1.18 22.78 -29.32
C VAL A 396 2.49 23.53 -29.41
N LYS A 397 2.42 24.86 -29.22
CA LYS A 397 3.60 25.72 -29.10
C LYS A 397 3.53 26.53 -27.83
N PHE A 398 4.63 26.57 -27.09
CA PHE A 398 4.75 27.36 -25.87
C PHE A 398 6.22 27.54 -25.51
N GLN A 399 6.67 28.75 -25.24
CA GLN A 399 8.01 29.10 -24.75
C GLN A 399 9.16 28.39 -25.50
N GLY A 400 9.06 28.34 -26.83
CA GLY A 400 10.04 27.65 -27.66
C GLY A 400 9.84 26.12 -27.79
N PHE A 401 8.91 25.56 -27.06
CA PHE A 401 8.46 24.19 -27.29
C PHE A 401 7.53 24.12 -28.49
N GLN A 402 7.78 23.18 -29.35
CA GLN A 402 6.84 22.81 -30.40
C GLN A 402 6.67 21.29 -30.35
N LEU A 403 5.46 20.85 -30.04
CA LEU A 403 5.05 19.46 -30.01
C LEU A 403 3.95 19.27 -31.05
N SER A 404 3.99 18.20 -31.81
CA SER A 404 2.97 17.94 -32.82
C SER A 404 2.85 16.45 -33.11
N SER A 405 1.74 16.05 -33.71
CA SER A 405 1.55 14.72 -34.29
C SER A 405 2.33 14.53 -35.60
N ALA A 406 3.10 15.53 -36.05
CA ALA A 406 3.97 15.37 -37.19
C ALA A 406 5.08 14.37 -36.88
N ASP A 407 5.38 13.54 -37.88
CA ASP A 407 6.46 12.55 -37.83
C ASP A 407 7.81 13.31 -37.86
N ASN A 408 8.26 13.76 -36.71
CA ASN A 408 9.52 14.47 -36.54
C ASN A 408 10.52 13.58 -35.82
N GLU A 409 11.33 12.87 -36.58
CA GLU A 409 12.47 12.10 -36.10
C GLU A 409 13.44 12.92 -35.21
N TYR A 410 13.30 14.25 -35.18
CA TYR A 410 14.22 15.18 -34.55
C TYR A 410 13.65 15.94 -33.34
N MET A 411 12.37 15.79 -33.01
CA MET A 411 11.75 16.51 -31.90
C MET A 411 10.98 15.58 -30.95
N ASN A 412 10.92 15.98 -29.76
CA ASN A 412 10.20 15.41 -28.59
C ASN A 412 9.17 14.34 -28.89
N ARG A 413 9.45 13.13 -28.50
CA ARG A 413 8.52 12.01 -28.58
C ARG A 413 7.45 12.18 -27.50
N ILE A 414 6.19 12.07 -27.90
CA ILE A 414 5.07 11.99 -26.97
C ILE A 414 4.89 10.52 -26.59
N ASP A 415 5.08 10.25 -25.32
CA ASP A 415 4.96 8.88 -24.80
C ASP A 415 3.53 8.57 -24.41
N ASN A 416 2.79 9.57 -23.95
CA ASN A 416 1.40 9.43 -23.52
C ASN A 416 0.73 10.80 -23.48
N GLY A 417 -0.58 10.83 -23.66
CA GLY A 417 -1.35 12.05 -23.49
C GLY A 417 -2.68 12.01 -24.20
N THR A 418 -3.53 12.95 -23.82
CA THR A 418 -4.86 13.12 -24.38
C THR A 418 -5.15 14.58 -24.71
N LEU A 419 -5.99 14.81 -25.69
CA LEU A 419 -6.52 16.09 -26.09
C LEU A 419 -8.02 15.98 -26.28
N SER A 420 -8.78 16.88 -25.70
CA SER A 420 -10.18 17.07 -26.08
C SER A 420 -10.49 18.55 -26.29
N VAL A 421 -11.29 18.85 -27.29
CA VAL A 421 -11.83 20.18 -27.56
C VAL A 421 -13.33 20.04 -27.73
N THR A 422 -14.09 20.46 -26.73
CA THR A 422 -15.53 20.29 -26.67
C THR A 422 -16.23 21.64 -26.69
N PRO A 423 -16.91 22.01 -27.80
CA PRO A 423 -17.74 23.20 -27.82
C PRO A 423 -19.07 22.97 -27.07
N ASN A 424 -19.64 24.03 -26.52
CA ASN A 424 -21.03 23.97 -26.05
C ASN A 424 -22.01 23.92 -27.24
N ALA A 425 -23.32 23.72 -26.94
CA ALA A 425 -24.34 23.60 -27.99
C ALA A 425 -24.50 24.88 -28.86
N ALA A 426 -24.16 26.05 -28.35
CA ALA A 426 -24.19 27.34 -29.09
C ALA A 426 -22.90 27.59 -29.87
N GLY A 427 -21.79 26.90 -29.55
CA GLY A 427 -20.51 26.96 -30.23
C GLY A 427 -19.64 28.17 -29.86
N ASP A 428 -20.07 28.99 -28.93
CA ASP A 428 -19.37 30.23 -28.48
C ASP A 428 -18.51 29.95 -27.22
N GLU A 429 -18.82 28.91 -26.46
CA GLU A 429 -18.01 28.44 -25.35
C GLU A 429 -17.30 27.14 -25.74
N VAL A 430 -16.06 27.01 -25.36
CA VAL A 430 -15.28 25.81 -25.61
C VAL A 430 -14.57 25.34 -24.34
N GLU A 431 -14.55 24.05 -24.12
CA GLU A 431 -13.71 23.40 -23.12
C GLU A 431 -12.55 22.70 -23.83
N VAL A 432 -11.31 23.09 -23.50
CA VAL A 432 -10.08 22.50 -24.02
C VAL A 432 -9.37 21.81 -22.87
N ARG A 433 -9.07 20.54 -23.07
CA ARG A 433 -8.25 19.73 -22.15
C ARG A 433 -7.11 19.13 -22.95
N LEU A 434 -5.90 19.49 -22.60
CA LEU A 434 -4.69 18.90 -23.14
C LEU A 434 -3.84 18.41 -21.98
N PHE A 435 -3.46 17.18 -22.05
CA PHE A 435 -2.48 16.57 -21.18
C PHE A 435 -1.49 15.79 -22.04
N LEU A 436 -0.21 15.99 -21.82
CA LEU A 436 0.81 15.19 -22.49
C LEU A 436 2.02 14.97 -21.59
N ARG A 437 2.63 13.81 -21.75
CA ARG A 437 3.93 13.46 -21.22
C ARG A 437 4.93 13.46 -22.37
N ASN A 438 6.06 14.11 -22.16
CA ASN A 438 7.04 14.32 -23.20
C ASN A 438 8.41 13.79 -22.77
N SER A 439 9.06 13.01 -23.65
CA SER A 439 10.46 12.67 -23.52
C SER A 439 11.30 13.63 -24.37
N TYR A 440 12.21 14.36 -23.71
CA TYR A 440 13.16 15.19 -24.41
C TYR A 440 14.17 14.34 -25.17
N ARG A 441 14.25 14.54 -26.49
CA ARG A 441 15.44 14.18 -27.26
C ARG A 441 16.28 15.44 -27.45
N THR A 442 17.58 15.36 -27.18
CA THR A 442 18.48 16.47 -27.48
C THR A 442 18.47 16.75 -28.98
N PRO A 443 18.47 18.03 -29.42
CA PRO A 443 18.42 18.41 -30.84
C PRO A 443 19.62 17.94 -31.68
N TRP A 444 20.59 17.27 -31.09
CA TRP A 444 21.87 16.94 -31.70
C TRP A 444 22.16 15.42 -31.77
N GLY A 445 21.15 14.65 -32.08
CA GLY A 445 21.36 13.31 -32.63
C GLY A 445 21.81 12.22 -31.69
N GLY A 446 21.29 12.15 -30.49
CA GLY A 446 21.42 10.98 -29.61
C GLY A 446 20.13 10.18 -29.51
N ASP A 447 20.20 8.88 -29.76
CA ASP A 447 19.04 7.96 -29.65
C ASP A 447 18.60 7.69 -28.19
N THR A 448 19.30 8.27 -27.22
CA THR A 448 18.96 8.13 -25.80
C THR A 448 18.17 9.33 -25.33
N PRO A 449 17.02 9.14 -24.63
CA PRO A 449 16.34 10.21 -23.93
C PRO A 449 17.31 10.83 -22.92
N SER A 450 17.72 12.07 -23.14
CA SER A 450 18.57 12.78 -22.18
C SER A 450 17.70 13.79 -21.46
N GLY A 451 17.02 13.40 -20.40
CA GLY A 451 16.32 14.34 -19.57
C GLY A 451 15.06 13.78 -18.92
N THR A 452 14.62 14.47 -17.92
CA THR A 452 13.37 14.21 -17.20
C THR A 452 12.18 14.42 -18.14
N MET A 453 11.26 13.47 -18.11
CA MET A 453 9.99 13.55 -18.82
C MET A 453 9.03 14.45 -18.03
N ASP A 454 8.85 15.68 -18.49
CA ASP A 454 7.89 16.61 -17.90
C ASP A 454 6.49 16.37 -18.47
N TYR A 455 5.49 16.74 -17.69
CA TYR A 455 4.11 16.76 -18.14
C TYR A 455 3.69 18.17 -18.50
N LEU A 456 2.94 18.31 -19.59
CA LEU A 456 2.28 19.55 -19.97
C LEU A 456 0.77 19.38 -19.80
N LYS A 457 0.15 20.27 -19.04
CA LYS A 457 -1.28 20.31 -18.78
C LYS A 457 -1.83 21.67 -19.17
N LEU A 458 -2.80 21.69 -20.09
CA LEU A 458 -3.49 22.88 -20.50
C LEU A 458 -4.99 22.69 -20.31
N TYR A 459 -5.61 23.60 -19.60
CA TYR A 459 -7.05 23.63 -19.42
C TYR A 459 -7.60 25.01 -19.72
N TRP A 460 -8.70 25.03 -20.43
CA TRP A 460 -9.54 26.19 -20.65
C TRP A 460 -11.01 25.81 -20.66
N LYS A 461 -11.83 26.61 -20.02
CA LYS A 461 -13.28 26.58 -20.18
C LYS A 461 -13.81 27.99 -20.18
N GLY A 462 -14.53 28.36 -21.23
CA GLY A 462 -15.09 29.69 -21.39
C GLY A 462 -15.32 30.09 -22.84
N ASN A 463 -15.75 31.30 -23.02
CA ASN A 463 -16.02 31.85 -24.35
C ASN A 463 -14.73 32.01 -25.15
N THR A 464 -14.85 31.86 -26.46
CA THR A 464 -13.80 32.21 -27.43
C THR A 464 -14.07 33.54 -28.03
N SER A 465 -13.02 34.31 -28.30
CA SER A 465 -13.07 35.54 -29.10
C SER A 465 -12.42 35.33 -30.45
N ALA A 466 -12.76 36.20 -31.42
CA ALA A 466 -12.11 36.16 -32.69
C ALA A 466 -10.63 36.51 -32.57
N TYR A 467 -9.82 35.84 -33.38
CA TYR A 467 -8.39 36.12 -33.49
C TYR A 467 -8.11 37.58 -33.93
N THR A 468 -7.22 38.26 -33.21
CA THR A 468 -6.87 39.67 -33.44
C THR A 468 -5.47 39.90 -33.98
N GLY A 469 -4.68 38.82 -34.23
CA GLY A 469 -3.34 38.94 -34.77
C GLY A 469 -3.30 39.40 -36.24
N SER A 470 -2.11 39.73 -36.70
CA SER A 470 -1.87 40.39 -37.98
C SER A 470 -1.71 39.44 -39.19
N LYS A 471 -1.87 38.12 -39.02
CA LYS A 471 -1.65 37.14 -40.10
C LYS A 471 -2.89 36.35 -40.48
#